data_a381f620364f6079e65ccbff998e051b
#
_entry.id   a381f620364f6079e65ccbff998e051b
#
_cell.length_a   1.000
_cell.length_b   1.000
_cell.length_c   1.000
_cell.angle_alpha   90.00
_cell.angle_beta   90.00
_cell.angle_gamma   90.00
#
_symmetry.space_group_name_H-M   'P 1'
#
loop_
_entity.id
_entity.type
_entity.pdbx_description
1 polymer ?
#
loop_
_entity_poly.entity_id
_entity_poly.type
_entity_poly.pdbx_seq_one_letter_code
_entity_poly.pdbx_strand_id
1 'polypeptide(L)'
;MEGEEILKEFQKGGLIDQDLAAKLKRESYLSGRSVEELIYERRLVDDKKIANLKSRLLKVPYQKINFDAFDEKILELIPEETARVYRVAPLSKKDNLLLVGMVNPDDLKAQEALKFIARRNHLNLGVYLISYSDWQDVLRVYSPYKGEIESAVRALNLKPGEGGRRVVRLEEGGGGEDAPIIRIVADTLRE
;
A
#
# COMPACT_ATOMS: atom_id res chain seq x y z
N MET A 1 9.21 4.42 14.71
CA MET A 1 9.25 5.80 15.29
C MET A 1 7.88 6.19 15.79
N GLU A 2 7.79 6.81 16.97
CA GLU A 2 6.49 7.32 17.46
C GLU A 2 6.08 8.57 16.66
N GLY A 3 4.77 8.82 16.56
CA GLY A 3 4.24 9.91 15.72
C GLY A 3 4.78 11.31 16.03
N GLU A 4 5.13 11.58 17.30
CA GLU A 4 5.74 12.86 17.70
C GLU A 4 7.20 12.99 17.25
N GLU A 5 7.94 11.91 17.27
CA GLU A 5 9.33 11.89 16.84
C GLU A 5 9.44 12.13 15.33
N ILE A 6 8.55 11.50 14.57
CA ILE A 6 8.49 11.67 13.12
C ILE A 6 8.14 13.11 12.72
N LEU A 7 7.20 13.74 13.45
CA LEU A 7 6.86 15.16 13.21
C LEU A 7 8.05 16.08 13.44
N LYS A 8 8.81 15.86 14.52
CA LYS A 8 10.02 16.64 14.82
C LYS A 8 11.07 16.51 13.71
N GLU A 9 11.26 15.29 13.22
CA GLU A 9 12.23 15.04 12.15
C GLU A 9 11.75 15.64 10.81
N PHE A 10 10.45 15.63 10.53
CA PHE A 10 9.90 16.28 9.35
C PHE A 10 10.01 17.82 9.42
N GLN A 11 9.84 18.41 10.61
CA GLN A 11 10.09 19.85 10.82
C GLN A 11 11.57 20.20 10.66
N LYS A 12 12.49 19.44 11.28
CA LYS A 12 13.94 19.65 11.12
C LYS A 12 14.39 19.48 9.67
N GLY A 13 13.76 18.54 8.94
CA GLY A 13 14.01 18.32 7.53
C GLY A 13 13.36 19.36 6.60
N GLY A 14 12.61 20.33 7.15
CA GLY A 14 11.94 21.38 6.38
C GLY A 14 10.78 20.85 5.51
N LEU A 15 10.24 19.69 5.85
CA LEU A 15 9.12 19.08 5.10
C LEU A 15 7.77 19.64 5.52
N ILE A 16 7.62 20.05 6.78
CA ILE A 16 6.41 20.64 7.37
C ILE A 16 6.79 21.80 8.28
N ASP A 17 5.90 22.78 8.38
CA ASP A 17 6.03 23.88 9.34
C ASP A 17 5.44 23.52 10.71
N GLN A 18 5.58 24.42 11.68
CA GLN A 18 5.11 24.22 13.05
C GLN A 18 3.58 24.15 13.13
N ASP A 19 2.88 24.95 12.34
CA ASP A 19 1.43 25.03 12.37
C ASP A 19 0.80 23.76 11.79
N LEU A 20 1.35 23.24 10.69
CA LEU A 20 0.92 21.97 10.10
C LEU A 20 1.21 20.80 11.04
N ALA A 21 2.38 20.80 11.68
CA ALA A 21 2.72 19.76 12.65
C ALA A 21 1.75 19.73 13.83
N ALA A 22 1.38 20.90 14.38
CA ALA A 22 0.40 21.00 15.46
C ALA A 22 -1.00 20.51 15.03
N LYS A 23 -1.44 20.86 13.84
CA LYS A 23 -2.71 20.37 13.25
C LYS A 23 -2.71 18.86 13.07
N LEU A 24 -1.66 18.29 12.49
CA LEU A 24 -1.52 16.85 12.27
C LEU A 24 -1.48 16.07 13.58
N LYS A 25 -0.76 16.57 14.59
CA LYS A 25 -0.71 15.96 15.93
C LYS A 25 -2.12 15.90 16.55
N ARG A 26 -2.85 17.02 16.52
CA ARG A 26 -4.22 17.08 17.07
C ARG A 26 -5.16 16.14 16.34
N GLU A 27 -5.10 16.11 15.02
CA GLU A 27 -5.96 15.27 14.20
C GLU A 27 -5.65 13.78 14.38
N SER A 28 -4.38 13.41 14.44
CA SER A 28 -3.94 12.05 14.74
C SER A 28 -4.52 11.57 16.08
N TYR A 29 -4.44 12.41 17.11
CA TYR A 29 -5.03 12.12 18.42
C TYR A 29 -6.54 11.91 18.38
N LEU A 30 -7.28 12.78 17.66
CA LEU A 30 -8.74 12.72 17.58
C LEU A 30 -9.25 11.58 16.71
N SER A 31 -8.55 11.24 15.64
CA SER A 31 -8.96 10.22 14.68
C SER A 31 -8.42 8.82 14.96
N GLY A 32 -7.42 8.70 15.86
CA GLY A 32 -6.68 7.46 16.10
C GLY A 32 -5.79 7.02 14.93
N ARG A 33 -5.63 7.86 13.90
CA ARG A 33 -4.84 7.59 12.71
C ARG A 33 -3.40 8.07 12.89
N SER A 34 -2.44 7.39 12.25
CA SER A 34 -1.06 7.83 12.31
C SER A 34 -0.85 9.14 11.55
N VAL A 35 0.11 9.95 12.02
CA VAL A 35 0.49 11.21 11.35
C VAL A 35 0.93 10.95 9.91
N GLU A 36 1.67 9.89 9.66
CA GLU A 36 2.11 9.51 8.31
C GLU A 36 0.92 9.21 7.38
N GLU A 37 -0.08 8.49 7.88
CA GLU A 37 -1.30 8.22 7.10
C GLU A 37 -2.00 9.51 6.66
N LEU A 38 -2.13 10.47 7.57
CA LEU A 38 -2.73 11.76 7.26
C LEU A 38 -1.93 12.53 6.20
N ILE A 39 -0.59 12.48 6.29
CA ILE A 39 0.31 13.14 5.33
C ILE A 39 0.19 12.49 3.95
N TYR A 40 0.25 11.16 3.88
CA TYR A 40 0.17 10.43 2.61
C TYR A 40 -1.19 10.58 1.94
N GLU A 41 -2.28 10.43 2.70
CA GLU A 41 -3.64 10.52 2.16
C GLU A 41 -3.93 11.88 1.55
N ARG A 42 -3.49 12.96 2.22
CA ARG A 42 -3.70 14.33 1.78
C ARG A 42 -2.62 14.86 0.85
N ARG A 43 -1.59 14.06 0.59
CA ARG A 43 -0.44 14.44 -0.24
C ARG A 43 0.19 15.78 0.23
N LEU A 44 0.30 15.96 1.54
CA LEU A 44 0.80 17.21 2.13
C LEU A 44 2.28 17.42 1.87
N VAL A 45 3.02 16.36 1.69
CA VAL A 45 4.45 16.35 1.42
C VAL A 45 4.73 15.32 0.32
N ASP A 46 5.72 15.60 -0.52
CA ASP A 46 6.21 14.64 -1.51
C ASP A 46 6.75 13.38 -0.79
N ASP A 47 6.15 12.23 -1.07
CA ASP A 47 6.46 10.98 -0.40
C ASP A 47 7.89 10.48 -0.67
N LYS A 48 8.51 10.86 -1.80
CA LYS A 48 9.92 10.60 -2.07
C LYS A 48 10.83 11.39 -1.15
N LYS A 49 10.45 12.64 -0.81
CA LYS A 49 11.19 13.43 0.18
C LYS A 49 11.10 12.80 1.56
N ILE A 50 9.91 12.30 1.94
CA ILE A 50 9.72 11.55 3.18
C ILE A 50 10.60 10.30 3.18
N ALA A 51 10.56 9.50 2.10
CA ALA A 51 11.36 8.29 1.97
C ALA A 51 12.87 8.58 2.09
N ASN A 52 13.37 9.61 1.43
CA ASN A 52 14.77 10.02 1.52
C ASN A 52 15.17 10.46 2.94
N LEU A 53 14.30 11.18 3.64
CA LEU A 53 14.56 11.57 5.03
C LEU A 53 14.60 10.33 5.94
N LYS A 54 13.60 9.45 5.85
CA LYS A 54 13.55 8.19 6.62
C LYS A 54 14.73 7.28 6.32
N SER A 55 15.15 7.18 5.07
CA SER A 55 16.34 6.40 4.67
C SER A 55 17.59 6.84 5.44
N ARG A 56 17.79 8.15 5.57
CA ARG A 56 18.93 8.70 6.35
C ARG A 56 18.80 8.45 7.84
N LEU A 57 17.60 8.60 8.39
CA LEU A 57 17.34 8.41 9.82
C LEU A 57 17.48 6.94 10.24
N LEU A 58 16.88 6.04 9.48
CA LEU A 58 16.85 4.61 9.77
C LEU A 58 18.07 3.86 9.27
N LYS A 59 18.94 4.52 8.49
CA LYS A 59 20.11 3.93 7.83
C LYS A 59 19.75 2.72 6.93
N VAL A 60 18.56 2.78 6.33
CA VAL A 60 18.07 1.80 5.36
C VAL A 60 18.12 2.43 3.97
N PRO A 61 18.77 1.83 2.98
CA PRO A 61 18.91 2.43 1.66
C PRO A 61 17.54 2.58 0.97
N TYR A 62 17.30 3.74 0.35
CA TYR A 62 16.12 3.99 -0.46
C TYR A 62 16.28 3.36 -1.84
N GLN A 63 15.26 2.64 -2.29
CA GLN A 63 15.19 2.03 -3.61
C GLN A 63 13.91 2.47 -4.31
N LYS A 64 14.04 3.13 -5.46
CA LYS A 64 12.91 3.39 -6.35
C LYS A 64 12.58 2.11 -7.11
N ILE A 65 11.29 1.78 -7.25
CA ILE A 65 10.85 0.62 -8.03
C ILE A 65 10.87 0.97 -9.51
N ASN A 66 11.50 0.11 -10.31
CA ASN A 66 11.45 0.20 -11.78
C ASN A 66 10.41 -0.81 -12.28
N PHE A 67 9.23 -0.33 -12.64
CA PHE A 67 8.13 -1.18 -13.11
C PHE A 67 8.37 -1.77 -14.51
N ASP A 68 9.22 -1.15 -15.35
CA ASP A 68 9.57 -1.68 -16.68
C ASP A 68 10.38 -3.00 -16.59
N ALA A 69 11.08 -3.20 -15.48
CA ALA A 69 11.89 -4.38 -15.21
C ALA A 69 11.35 -5.22 -14.05
N PHE A 70 10.10 -5.00 -13.64
CA PHE A 70 9.48 -5.65 -12.49
C PHE A 70 8.98 -7.05 -12.88
N ASP A 71 9.48 -8.08 -12.20
CA ASP A 71 9.01 -9.46 -12.39
C ASP A 71 7.79 -9.72 -11.50
N GLU A 72 6.61 -9.76 -12.10
CA GLU A 72 5.34 -10.00 -11.38
C GLU A 72 5.30 -11.34 -10.62
N LYS A 73 6.08 -12.33 -11.04
CA LYS A 73 6.13 -13.64 -10.36
C LYS A 73 6.63 -13.54 -8.93
N ILE A 74 7.39 -12.49 -8.59
CA ILE A 74 7.84 -12.30 -7.20
C ILE A 74 6.70 -11.92 -6.26
N LEU A 75 5.57 -11.44 -6.79
CA LEU A 75 4.39 -11.11 -5.99
C LEU A 75 3.82 -12.34 -5.26
N GLU A 76 3.97 -13.52 -5.84
CA GLU A 76 3.52 -14.78 -5.23
C GLU A 76 4.25 -15.10 -3.90
N LEU A 77 5.43 -14.53 -3.69
CA LEU A 77 6.23 -14.76 -2.48
C LEU A 77 5.67 -14.04 -1.25
N ILE A 78 4.98 -12.92 -1.44
CA ILE A 78 4.36 -12.14 -0.37
C ILE A 78 2.87 -12.00 -0.68
N PRO A 79 1.96 -12.55 0.14
CA PRO A 79 0.52 -12.39 -0.08
C PRO A 79 0.10 -10.91 -0.14
N GLU A 80 -0.86 -10.56 -1.01
CA GLU A 80 -1.37 -9.19 -1.15
C GLU A 80 -1.79 -8.58 0.19
N GLU A 81 -2.46 -9.36 1.04
CA GLU A 81 -2.89 -8.89 2.36
C GLU A 81 -1.70 -8.47 3.22
N THR A 82 -0.63 -9.27 3.22
CA THR A 82 0.63 -8.93 3.92
C THR A 82 1.24 -7.67 3.34
N ALA A 83 1.31 -7.55 2.00
CA ALA A 83 1.83 -6.38 1.31
C ALA A 83 1.02 -5.12 1.67
N ARG A 84 -0.29 -5.25 1.80
CA ARG A 84 -1.21 -4.17 2.13
C ARG A 84 -1.12 -3.75 3.60
N VAL A 85 -1.22 -4.71 4.51
CA VAL A 85 -1.25 -4.45 5.97
C VAL A 85 0.07 -3.85 6.45
N TYR A 86 1.19 -4.39 6.00
CA TYR A 86 2.53 -3.96 6.44
C TYR A 86 3.21 -2.94 5.53
N ARG A 87 2.55 -2.52 4.44
CA ARG A 87 3.08 -1.58 3.44
C ARG A 87 4.45 -2.02 2.93
N VAL A 88 4.50 -3.26 2.47
CA VAL A 88 5.70 -3.89 1.93
C VAL A 88 5.49 -4.33 0.49
N ALA A 89 6.57 -4.44 -0.27
CA ALA A 89 6.55 -4.88 -1.66
C ALA A 89 7.75 -5.79 -1.94
N PRO A 90 7.58 -6.96 -2.55
CA PRO A 90 8.73 -7.72 -3.06
C PRO A 90 9.37 -6.94 -4.22
N LEU A 91 10.70 -6.82 -4.23
CA LEU A 91 11.43 -6.06 -5.25
C LEU A 91 12.13 -6.97 -6.25
N SER A 92 12.81 -7.98 -5.76
CA SER A 92 13.46 -9.00 -6.59
C SER A 92 13.80 -10.23 -5.78
N LYS A 93 13.96 -11.36 -6.48
CA LYS A 93 14.54 -12.58 -5.94
C LYS A 93 15.76 -12.95 -6.75
N LYS A 94 16.91 -13.09 -6.08
CA LYS A 94 18.15 -13.58 -6.70
C LYS A 94 18.68 -14.71 -5.86
N ASP A 95 18.84 -15.88 -6.46
CA ASP A 95 19.27 -17.10 -5.77
C ASP A 95 18.48 -17.34 -4.47
N ASN A 96 19.14 -17.22 -3.33
CA ASN A 96 18.59 -17.41 -2.00
C ASN A 96 18.28 -16.07 -1.27
N LEU A 97 18.20 -14.95 -1.99
CA LEU A 97 17.97 -13.62 -1.42
C LEU A 97 16.67 -13.02 -1.96
N LEU A 98 15.72 -12.75 -1.07
CA LEU A 98 14.53 -11.97 -1.34
C LEU A 98 14.78 -10.51 -0.91
N LEU A 99 14.72 -9.59 -1.87
CA LEU A 99 14.76 -8.16 -1.60
C LEU A 99 13.33 -7.63 -1.48
N VAL A 100 13.06 -6.93 -0.39
CA VAL A 100 11.74 -6.37 -0.06
C VAL A 100 11.86 -4.88 0.21
N GLY A 101 10.97 -4.11 -0.40
CA GLY A 101 10.76 -2.71 -0.10
C GLY A 101 9.76 -2.56 1.05
N MET A 102 10.05 -1.68 1.99
CA MET A 102 9.17 -1.32 3.10
C MET A 102 8.98 0.19 3.16
N VAL A 103 7.76 0.66 3.34
CA VAL A 103 7.47 2.08 3.61
C VAL A 103 7.92 2.45 5.03
N ASN A 104 7.78 1.50 5.97
CA ASN A 104 8.15 1.63 7.39
C ASN A 104 9.09 0.49 7.80
N PRO A 105 10.40 0.59 7.52
CA PRO A 105 11.37 -0.46 7.87
C PRO A 105 11.53 -0.71 9.37
N ASP A 106 11.12 0.23 10.22
CA ASP A 106 11.14 0.16 11.67
C ASP A 106 9.92 -0.54 12.29
N ASP A 107 8.95 -0.98 11.46
CA ASP A 107 7.82 -1.79 11.93
C ASP A 107 8.29 -3.23 12.24
N LEU A 108 8.39 -3.54 13.53
CA LEU A 108 8.83 -4.87 14.01
C LEU A 108 7.89 -6.00 13.58
N LYS A 109 6.57 -5.73 13.55
CA LYS A 109 5.58 -6.75 13.12
C LYS A 109 5.75 -7.06 11.65
N ALA A 110 5.97 -6.06 10.83
CA ALA A 110 6.27 -6.23 9.40
C ALA A 110 7.55 -7.04 9.20
N GLN A 111 8.62 -6.70 9.94
CA GLN A 111 9.89 -7.44 9.87
C GLN A 111 9.73 -8.91 10.29
N GLU A 112 8.97 -9.21 11.35
CA GLU A 112 8.70 -10.58 11.80
C GLU A 112 7.90 -11.37 10.76
N ALA A 113 6.86 -10.78 10.19
CA ALA A 113 6.07 -11.39 9.13
C ALA A 113 6.94 -11.71 7.90
N LEU A 114 7.78 -10.77 7.48
CA LEU A 114 8.69 -10.97 6.34
C LEU A 114 9.76 -12.03 6.63
N LYS A 115 10.33 -12.04 7.84
CA LYS A 115 11.28 -13.09 8.26
C LYS A 115 10.64 -14.48 8.25
N PHE A 116 9.37 -14.59 8.67
CA PHE A 116 8.62 -15.83 8.62
C PHE A 116 8.42 -16.31 7.17
N ILE A 117 7.98 -15.40 6.27
CA ILE A 117 7.80 -15.71 4.85
C ILE A 117 9.12 -16.12 4.20
N ALA A 118 10.21 -15.39 4.46
CA ALA A 118 11.53 -15.72 3.91
C ALA A 118 12.01 -17.09 4.37
N ARG A 119 11.89 -17.40 5.67
CA ARG A 119 12.26 -18.73 6.23
C ARG A 119 11.44 -19.86 5.62
N ARG A 120 10.13 -19.68 5.46
CA ARG A 120 9.25 -20.67 4.85
C ARG A 120 9.66 -20.99 3.40
N ASN A 121 10.19 -20.02 2.69
CA ASN A 121 10.65 -20.17 1.32
C ASN A 121 12.17 -20.47 1.21
N HIS A 122 12.86 -20.73 2.33
CA HIS A 122 14.32 -20.94 2.39
C HIS A 122 15.14 -19.81 1.78
N LEU A 123 14.68 -18.53 1.99
CA LEU A 123 15.30 -17.32 1.47
C LEU A 123 15.90 -16.49 2.61
N ASN A 124 16.98 -15.80 2.31
CA ASN A 124 17.47 -14.68 3.10
C ASN A 124 16.66 -13.41 2.76
N LEU A 125 16.57 -12.48 3.70
CA LEU A 125 15.81 -11.26 3.55
C LEU A 125 16.74 -10.05 3.47
N GLY A 126 16.62 -9.26 2.41
CA GLY A 126 17.21 -7.92 2.29
C GLY A 126 16.10 -6.86 2.28
N VAL A 127 16.30 -5.76 3.01
CA VAL A 127 15.28 -4.71 3.16
C VAL A 127 15.78 -3.40 2.57
N TYR A 128 14.94 -2.77 1.77
CA TYR A 128 15.08 -1.42 1.26
C TYR A 128 13.90 -0.56 1.72
N LEU A 129 14.12 0.73 1.83
CA LEU A 129 13.03 1.67 2.01
C LEU A 129 12.49 2.06 0.63
N ILE A 130 11.16 2.07 0.48
CA ILE A 130 10.47 2.51 -0.72
C ILE A 130 9.53 3.68 -0.41
N SER A 131 9.15 4.44 -1.44
CA SER A 131 8.13 5.49 -1.26
C SER A 131 6.73 4.89 -1.10
N TYR A 132 5.82 5.69 -0.56
CA TYR A 132 4.42 5.28 -0.43
C TYR A 132 3.76 5.11 -1.80
N SER A 133 4.09 5.98 -2.78
CA SER A 133 3.60 5.85 -4.15
C SER A 133 4.09 4.58 -4.83
N ASP A 134 5.39 4.25 -4.71
CA ASP A 134 5.91 3.00 -5.26
C ASP A 134 5.19 1.77 -4.70
N TRP A 135 4.91 1.77 -3.38
CA TRP A 135 4.12 0.69 -2.77
C TRP A 135 2.69 0.62 -3.30
N GLN A 136 2.01 1.77 -3.48
CA GLN A 136 0.66 1.80 -4.06
C GLN A 136 0.65 1.26 -5.49
N ASP A 137 1.67 1.58 -6.27
CA ASP A 137 1.78 1.09 -7.64
C ASP A 137 1.98 -0.43 -7.66
N VAL A 138 2.79 -1.01 -6.75
CA VAL A 138 2.89 -2.47 -6.60
C VAL A 138 1.55 -3.09 -6.21
N LEU A 139 0.78 -2.48 -5.32
CA LEU A 139 -0.55 -2.99 -4.97
C LEU A 139 -1.52 -3.04 -6.16
N ARG A 140 -1.39 -2.12 -7.12
CA ARG A 140 -2.17 -2.18 -8.37
C ARG A 140 -1.80 -3.38 -9.23
N VAL A 141 -0.53 -3.80 -9.20
CA VAL A 141 -0.10 -5.01 -9.93
C VAL A 141 -0.66 -6.28 -9.29
N TYR A 142 -0.79 -6.34 -7.95
CA TYR A 142 -1.47 -7.47 -7.29
C TYR A 142 -2.93 -7.63 -7.69
N SER A 143 -3.65 -6.55 -7.88
CA SER A 143 -5.08 -6.53 -8.15
C SER A 143 -5.43 -5.43 -9.15
N PRO A 144 -5.10 -5.62 -10.44
CA PRO A 144 -5.25 -4.59 -11.46
C PRO A 144 -6.70 -4.10 -11.63
N TYR A 145 -7.68 -4.95 -11.40
CA TYR A 145 -9.11 -4.62 -11.56
C TYR A 145 -9.80 -4.06 -10.30
N LYS A 146 -9.17 -4.13 -9.14
CA LYS A 146 -9.81 -3.74 -7.87
C LYS A 146 -10.15 -2.24 -7.81
N GLY A 147 -9.27 -1.39 -8.34
CA GLY A 147 -9.50 0.06 -8.40
C GLY A 147 -10.67 0.43 -9.31
N GLU A 148 -10.85 -0.28 -10.42
CA GLU A 148 -11.98 -0.08 -11.34
C GLU A 148 -13.29 -0.56 -10.73
N ILE A 149 -13.28 -1.71 -10.06
CA ILE A 149 -14.44 -2.24 -9.33
C ILE A 149 -14.85 -1.31 -8.19
N GLU A 150 -13.91 -0.83 -7.37
CA GLU A 150 -14.19 0.12 -6.29
C GLU A 150 -14.74 1.45 -6.83
N SER A 151 -14.22 1.93 -7.95
CA SER A 151 -14.70 3.14 -8.61
C SER A 151 -16.12 2.94 -9.18
N ALA A 152 -16.39 1.80 -9.80
CA ALA A 152 -17.70 1.44 -10.29
C ALA A 152 -18.73 1.30 -9.16
N VAL A 153 -18.35 0.66 -8.05
CA VAL A 153 -19.20 0.52 -6.86
C VAL A 153 -19.52 1.88 -6.23
N ARG A 154 -18.54 2.79 -6.17
CA ARG A 154 -18.75 4.18 -5.68
C ARG A 154 -19.66 4.98 -6.64
N ALA A 155 -19.47 4.85 -7.95
CA ALA A 155 -20.28 5.53 -8.95
C ALA A 155 -21.75 5.08 -8.93
N LEU A 156 -22.01 3.83 -8.53
CA LEU A 156 -23.35 3.28 -8.38
C LEU A 156 -24.04 3.66 -7.06
N ASN A 157 -23.40 4.49 -6.21
CA ASN A 157 -23.94 4.91 -4.90
C ASN A 157 -24.42 3.74 -4.00
N LEU A 158 -23.84 2.57 -4.15
CA LEU A 158 -24.14 1.40 -3.36
C LEU A 158 -23.49 1.56 -1.98
N LYS A 159 -24.26 2.09 -0.99
CA LYS A 159 -23.81 2.10 0.40
C LYS A 159 -23.67 0.66 0.89
N PRO A 160 -22.52 0.27 1.46
CA PRO A 160 -22.40 -1.02 2.12
C PRO A 160 -23.28 -0.98 3.37
N GLY A 161 -24.39 -1.70 3.39
CA GLY A 161 -25.08 -1.99 4.66
C GLY A 161 -26.56 -1.68 4.80
N GLU A 162 -27.29 -1.22 3.78
CA GLU A 162 -28.75 -1.11 3.90
C GLU A 162 -29.47 -2.04 2.90
N GLY A 163 -29.96 -3.14 3.43
CA GLY A 163 -31.09 -3.89 2.93
C GLY A 163 -30.85 -4.84 1.77
N GLY A 164 -30.89 -6.14 2.06
CA GLY A 164 -31.12 -7.20 1.08
C GLY A 164 -29.85 -7.73 0.40
N ARG A 165 -29.70 -9.04 0.43
CA ARG A 165 -28.65 -9.78 -0.28
C ARG A 165 -28.69 -9.45 -1.78
N ARG A 166 -27.88 -8.47 -2.21
CA ARG A 166 -27.59 -8.27 -3.64
C ARG A 166 -26.43 -9.17 -3.99
N VAL A 167 -26.73 -10.25 -4.71
CA VAL A 167 -25.68 -11.11 -5.30
C VAL A 167 -25.20 -10.42 -6.57
N VAL A 168 -23.98 -9.92 -6.57
CA VAL A 168 -23.29 -9.48 -7.79
C VAL A 168 -22.71 -10.72 -8.43
N ARG A 169 -23.29 -11.18 -9.52
CA ARG A 169 -22.76 -12.27 -10.34
C ARG A 169 -21.83 -11.66 -11.38
N LEU A 170 -20.57 -11.98 -11.30
CA LEU A 170 -19.60 -11.66 -12.36
C LEU A 170 -19.70 -12.76 -13.40
N GLU A 171 -20.22 -12.46 -14.57
CA GLU A 171 -20.16 -13.37 -15.72
C GLU A 171 -18.90 -13.02 -16.53
N GLU A 172 -17.96 -13.95 -16.60
CA GLU A 172 -16.85 -13.88 -17.54
C GLU A 172 -17.38 -14.14 -18.94
N GLY A 173 -17.48 -13.08 -19.73
CA GLY A 173 -17.79 -13.19 -21.16
C GLY A 173 -16.58 -13.74 -21.92
N GLY A 174 -16.68 -14.96 -22.42
CA GLY A 174 -15.63 -15.58 -23.21
C GLY A 174 -15.41 -14.94 -24.58
N GLY A 175 -14.14 -14.75 -24.92
CA GLY A 175 -13.60 -14.73 -26.27
C GLY A 175 -13.61 -13.38 -26.98
N GLY A 176 -12.45 -12.72 -27.06
CA GLY A 176 -12.14 -11.60 -27.94
C GLY A 176 -11.09 -10.69 -27.31
N GLU A 177 -10.11 -10.30 -28.10
CA GLU A 177 -9.03 -9.36 -27.75
C GLU A 177 -9.60 -7.97 -27.44
N ASP A 178 -10.21 -7.78 -26.28
CA ASP A 178 -10.55 -6.46 -25.73
C ASP A 178 -10.91 -6.61 -24.25
N ALA A 179 -10.66 -5.57 -23.46
CA ALA A 179 -10.81 -5.52 -22.01
C ALA A 179 -12.15 -6.13 -21.52
N PRO A 180 -12.17 -6.83 -20.37
CA PRO A 180 -13.39 -7.46 -19.86
C PRO A 180 -14.47 -6.41 -19.58
N ILE A 181 -15.58 -6.50 -20.28
CA ILE A 181 -16.77 -5.67 -20.04
C ILE A 181 -17.44 -6.20 -18.77
N ILE A 182 -17.31 -5.48 -17.67
CA ILE A 182 -18.03 -5.79 -16.44
C ILE A 182 -19.48 -5.33 -16.60
N ARG A 183 -20.40 -6.27 -16.85
CA ARG A 183 -21.84 -6.00 -16.77
C ARG A 183 -22.35 -6.29 -15.37
N ILE A 184 -22.75 -5.23 -14.67
CA ILE A 184 -23.43 -5.35 -13.38
C ILE A 184 -24.92 -5.52 -13.66
N VAL A 185 -25.45 -6.71 -13.47
CA VAL A 185 -26.89 -6.97 -13.55
C VAL A 185 -27.49 -6.82 -12.15
N ALA A 186 -28.29 -5.79 -11.94
CA ALA A 186 -29.09 -5.63 -10.72
C ALA A 186 -30.42 -6.34 -10.91
N ASP A 187 -30.56 -7.54 -10.36
CA ASP A 187 -31.84 -8.24 -10.31
C ASP A 187 -32.65 -7.72 -9.13
N THR A 188 -33.71 -6.99 -9.42
CA THR A 188 -34.72 -6.58 -8.46
C THR A 188 -35.80 -7.66 -8.42
N LEU A 189 -35.73 -8.57 -7.42
CA LEU A 189 -36.86 -9.38 -7.05
C LEU A 189 -37.88 -8.50 -6.32
N ARG A 190 -39.00 -8.23 -6.98
CA ARG A 190 -40.22 -7.76 -6.35
C ARG A 190 -40.93 -8.97 -5.70
N GLU A 191 -41.16 -8.92 -4.43
CA GLU A 191 -42.37 -9.45 -3.80
C GLU A 191 -43.32 -8.31 -3.51
#